data_76728ee3a16e5474595c49b46a8b26f6
#
_entry.id   76728ee3a16e5474595c49b46a8b26f6
#
_cell.length_a   1.000
_cell.length_b   1.000
_cell.length_c   1.000
_cell.angle_alpha   90.00
_cell.angle_beta   90.00
_cell.angle_gamma   90.00
#
_symmetry.space_group_name_H-M   'P 1'
#
loop_
_entity.id
_entity.type
_entity.pdbx_description
1 polymer ?
#
loop_
_entity_poly.entity_id
_entity_poly.type
_entity_poly.pdbx_seq_one_letter_code
_entity_poly.pdbx_strand_id
1 'polypeptide(L)'
;STAGDTMESEQIERLAQGLQGHEFGFMVLAIPIPNTKVSKEEFLIVDQIQWAQENEDPEKKRRIKYYLELQDSYLKHIQLGTAVGQWLTGAFYFASDRSVFVRLQSLLRATYTDETSRPTPFRTHEVVGLSPHVKQFGLLKNKREDEVFHELLEYKFLTPLSSRVLSAFIHLPKREMPGFRIKRSADFSLAPIAPKDPTRTIAVGNIIDRGMDTGNLYEIDVDALQKHTIVCGVTGGGKTN
;
A
#
# COMPACT_ATOMS: atom_id res chain seq x y z
N SER A 1 11.36 -12.66 14.84
CA SER A 1 10.13 -12.40 14.05
C SER A 1 9.38 -11.13 14.45
N THR A 2 9.78 -10.38 15.46
CA THR A 2 9.12 -9.15 15.93
C THR A 2 9.79 -7.86 15.46
N ALA A 3 11.01 -7.92 14.95
CA ALA A 3 11.74 -6.75 14.45
C ALA A 3 11.28 -6.31 13.03
N GLY A 4 10.81 -7.26 12.20
CA GLY A 4 10.32 -6.96 10.84
C GLY A 4 9.01 -6.17 10.82
N ASP A 5 8.10 -6.47 11.77
CA ASP A 5 6.79 -5.82 11.81
C ASP A 5 6.84 -4.35 12.28
N THR A 6 7.85 -3.97 13.04
CA THR A 6 8.02 -2.58 13.52
C THR A 6 8.68 -1.66 12.49
N MET A 7 9.54 -2.19 11.61
CA MET A 7 10.16 -1.37 10.55
C MET A 7 9.19 -1.02 9.41
N GLU A 8 8.23 -1.90 9.09
CA GLU A 8 7.27 -1.69 8.00
C GLU A 8 6.24 -0.57 8.30
N SER A 9 6.09 -0.14 9.54
CA SER A 9 5.02 0.81 9.93
C SER A 9 5.44 2.28 10.00
N GLU A 10 6.70 2.63 9.75
CA GLU A 10 7.20 4.00 9.93
C GLU A 10 7.75 4.63 8.63
N GLN A 11 7.54 4.00 7.49
CA GLN A 11 8.16 4.45 6.23
C GLN A 11 7.57 5.78 5.75
N ILE A 12 6.26 5.93 5.80
CA ILE A 12 5.57 7.18 5.41
C ILE A 12 5.89 8.28 6.43
N GLU A 13 5.97 7.94 7.71
CA GLU A 13 6.37 8.87 8.76
C GLU A 13 7.78 9.42 8.53
N ARG A 14 8.73 8.58 8.16
CA ARG A 14 10.11 8.99 7.83
C ARG A 14 10.14 9.93 6.63
N LEU A 15 9.38 9.62 5.58
CA LEU A 15 9.26 10.50 4.41
C LEU A 15 8.67 11.85 4.80
N ALA A 16 7.58 11.87 5.55
CA ALA A 16 6.90 13.09 5.98
C ALA A 16 7.78 13.95 6.90
N GLN A 17 8.49 13.35 7.85
CA GLN A 17 9.44 14.06 8.71
C GLN A 17 10.63 14.63 7.92
N GLY A 18 11.18 13.83 7.02
CA GLY A 18 12.32 14.24 6.20
C GLY A 18 12.01 15.37 5.21
N LEU A 19 10.72 15.59 4.89
CA LEU A 19 10.24 16.61 3.95
C LEU A 19 9.36 17.66 4.64
N GLN A 20 9.43 17.76 5.96
CA GLN A 20 8.65 18.74 6.71
C GLN A 20 8.89 20.18 6.19
N GLY A 21 7.81 20.93 5.99
CA GLY A 21 7.84 22.30 5.48
C GLY A 21 8.03 22.42 3.94
N HIS A 22 8.05 21.29 3.23
CA HIS A 22 8.15 21.26 1.77
C HIS A 22 6.91 20.64 1.13
N GLU A 23 6.57 21.11 -0.06
CA GLU A 23 5.48 20.52 -0.85
C GLU A 23 5.99 19.35 -1.67
N PHE A 24 5.43 18.19 -1.43
CA PHE A 24 5.71 16.97 -2.17
C PHE A 24 4.48 16.11 -2.33
N GLY A 25 4.49 15.22 -3.30
CA GLY A 25 3.47 14.19 -3.50
C GLY A 25 4.10 12.83 -3.72
N PHE A 26 3.46 11.82 -3.20
CA PHE A 26 3.79 10.42 -3.41
C PHE A 26 2.52 9.68 -3.79
N MET A 27 2.54 8.97 -4.92
CA MET A 27 1.40 8.25 -5.45
C MET A 27 1.82 6.84 -5.83
N VAL A 28 1.03 5.87 -5.42
CA VAL A 28 1.21 4.47 -5.79
C VAL A 28 0.04 4.04 -6.64
N LEU A 29 0.32 3.54 -7.84
CA LEU A 29 -0.65 2.92 -8.73
C LEU A 29 -0.38 1.43 -8.78
N ALA A 30 -1.40 0.61 -8.53
CA ALA A 30 -1.28 -0.82 -8.52
C ALA A 30 -2.43 -1.46 -9.29
N ILE A 31 -2.10 -2.40 -10.19
CA ILE A 31 -3.06 -3.19 -10.97
C ILE A 31 -2.96 -4.64 -10.50
N PRO A 32 -4.06 -5.31 -10.16
CA PRO A 32 -4.02 -6.71 -9.79
C PRO A 32 -3.59 -7.58 -10.97
N ILE A 33 -2.69 -8.52 -10.70
CA ILE A 33 -2.25 -9.50 -11.70
C ILE A 33 -3.05 -10.79 -11.49
N PRO A 34 -3.78 -11.30 -12.50
CA PRO A 34 -4.48 -12.57 -12.37
C PRO A 34 -3.52 -13.73 -12.07
N ASN A 35 -3.93 -14.66 -11.22
CA ASN A 35 -3.10 -15.81 -10.85
C ASN A 35 -2.64 -16.63 -12.05
N THR A 36 -3.43 -16.70 -13.11
CA THR A 36 -3.05 -17.38 -14.37
C THR A 36 -1.81 -16.76 -15.02
N LYS A 37 -1.65 -15.43 -14.94
CA LYS A 37 -0.45 -14.73 -15.44
C LYS A 37 0.74 -14.94 -14.49
N VAL A 38 0.49 -14.93 -13.19
CA VAL A 38 1.53 -15.20 -12.17
C VAL A 38 2.10 -16.61 -12.35
N SER A 39 1.25 -17.62 -12.53
CA SER A 39 1.67 -19.01 -12.76
C SER A 39 2.47 -19.19 -14.07
N LYS A 40 2.10 -18.48 -15.13
CA LYS A 40 2.90 -18.48 -16.36
C LYS A 40 4.29 -17.89 -16.16
N GLU A 41 4.38 -16.78 -15.44
CA GLU A 41 5.67 -16.15 -15.12
C GLU A 41 6.53 -17.06 -14.24
N GLU A 42 5.93 -17.71 -13.24
CA GLU A 42 6.60 -18.70 -12.41
C GLU A 42 7.20 -19.83 -13.25
N PHE A 43 6.41 -20.39 -14.19
CA PHE A 43 6.86 -21.44 -15.10
C PHE A 43 8.04 -20.98 -15.96
N LEU A 44 7.95 -19.76 -16.53
CA LEU A 44 9.02 -19.20 -17.37
C LEU A 44 10.33 -19.03 -16.57
N ILE A 45 10.25 -18.62 -15.32
CA ILE A 45 11.42 -18.45 -14.46
C ILE A 45 12.05 -19.81 -14.14
N VAL A 46 11.24 -20.81 -13.82
CA VAL A 46 11.72 -22.19 -13.55
C VAL A 46 12.41 -22.75 -14.79
N ASP A 47 11.84 -22.57 -15.96
CA ASP A 47 12.41 -23.00 -17.24
C ASP A 47 13.76 -22.30 -17.52
N GLN A 48 13.86 -21.02 -17.26
CA GLN A 48 15.11 -20.25 -17.37
C GLN A 48 16.20 -20.72 -16.39
N ILE A 49 15.82 -21.05 -15.17
CA ILE A 49 16.73 -21.59 -14.16
C ILE A 49 17.26 -22.96 -14.65
N GLN A 50 16.38 -23.84 -15.09
CA GLN A 50 16.75 -25.15 -15.59
C GLN A 50 17.68 -25.05 -16.81
N TRP A 51 17.33 -24.22 -17.79
CA TRP A 51 18.18 -23.97 -18.95
C TRP A 51 19.57 -23.46 -18.58
N ALA A 52 19.66 -22.53 -17.63
CA ALA A 52 20.94 -22.00 -17.19
C ALA A 52 21.81 -23.05 -16.44
N GLN A 53 21.19 -23.98 -15.72
CA GLN A 53 21.88 -25.10 -15.05
C GLN A 53 22.40 -26.13 -16.06
N GLU A 54 21.59 -26.47 -17.07
CA GLU A 54 21.95 -27.44 -18.10
C GLU A 54 23.06 -26.94 -19.04
N ASN A 55 23.15 -25.63 -19.26
CA ASN A 55 24.10 -24.98 -20.15
C ASN A 55 25.23 -24.28 -19.38
N GLU A 56 25.65 -24.80 -18.23
CA GLU A 56 26.71 -24.20 -17.43
C GLU A 56 28.06 -24.22 -18.17
N ASP A 57 28.50 -23.04 -18.63
CA ASP A 57 29.82 -22.84 -19.22
C ASP A 57 30.86 -22.61 -18.10
N PRO A 58 31.92 -23.44 -18.00
CA PRO A 58 32.93 -23.28 -16.96
C PRO A 58 33.60 -21.91 -16.92
N GLU A 59 33.77 -21.26 -18.08
CA GLU A 59 34.37 -19.92 -18.16
C GLU A 59 33.42 -18.82 -17.65
N LYS A 60 32.11 -19.06 -17.68
CA LYS A 60 31.07 -18.12 -17.26
C LYS A 60 30.46 -18.49 -15.89
N LYS A 61 30.98 -19.48 -15.21
CA LYS A 61 30.43 -20.05 -13.96
C LYS A 61 30.01 -18.98 -12.94
N ARG A 62 30.84 -17.94 -12.72
CA ARG A 62 30.52 -16.85 -11.78
C ARG A 62 29.32 -16.04 -12.21
N ARG A 63 29.15 -15.79 -13.51
CA ARG A 63 28.01 -15.03 -14.06
C ARG A 63 26.72 -15.86 -13.98
N ILE A 64 26.82 -17.15 -14.29
CA ILE A 64 25.69 -18.08 -14.22
C ILE A 64 25.24 -18.21 -12.77
N LYS A 65 26.15 -18.39 -11.83
CA LYS A 65 25.81 -18.44 -10.40
C LYS A 65 25.05 -17.17 -9.94
N TYR A 66 25.54 -15.99 -10.31
CA TYR A 66 24.86 -14.73 -9.99
C TYR A 66 23.48 -14.62 -10.64
N TYR A 67 23.35 -15.06 -11.89
CA TYR A 67 22.08 -15.12 -12.60
C TYR A 67 21.09 -16.06 -11.90
N LEU A 68 21.51 -17.24 -11.49
CA LEU A 68 20.67 -18.19 -10.76
C LEU A 68 20.21 -17.62 -9.40
N GLU A 69 21.09 -16.95 -8.66
CA GLU A 69 20.73 -16.28 -7.40
C GLU A 69 19.66 -15.19 -7.62
N LEU A 70 19.75 -14.46 -8.74
CA LEU A 70 18.73 -13.45 -9.14
C LEU A 70 17.40 -14.12 -9.44
N GLN A 71 17.40 -15.16 -10.26
CA GLN A 71 16.18 -15.87 -10.65
C GLN A 71 15.50 -16.55 -9.44
N ASP A 72 16.27 -17.15 -8.57
CA ASP A 72 15.78 -17.75 -7.32
C ASP A 72 15.11 -16.71 -6.41
N SER A 73 15.73 -15.54 -6.27
CA SER A 73 15.15 -14.44 -5.50
C SER A 73 13.85 -13.95 -6.12
N TYR A 74 13.81 -13.84 -7.45
CA TYR A 74 12.61 -13.41 -8.17
C TYR A 74 11.50 -14.47 -8.08
N LEU A 75 11.83 -15.75 -8.23
CA LEU A 75 10.89 -16.87 -8.08
C LEU A 75 10.22 -16.87 -6.70
N LYS A 76 10.99 -16.71 -5.62
CA LYS A 76 10.45 -16.62 -4.25
C LYS A 76 9.48 -15.44 -4.10
N HIS A 77 9.79 -14.33 -4.74
CA HIS A 77 8.93 -13.16 -4.73
C HIS A 77 7.61 -13.40 -5.46
N ILE A 78 7.65 -14.06 -6.61
CA ILE A 78 6.46 -14.45 -7.40
C ILE A 78 5.63 -15.49 -6.64
N GLN A 79 6.24 -16.50 -6.03
CA GLN A 79 5.54 -17.52 -5.24
C GLN A 79 4.82 -16.92 -4.03
N LEU A 80 5.45 -15.95 -3.35
CA LEU A 80 4.76 -15.22 -2.29
C LEU A 80 3.54 -14.47 -2.85
N GLY A 81 3.67 -13.87 -4.03
CA GLY A 81 2.57 -13.19 -4.70
C GLY A 81 1.41 -14.12 -5.07
N THR A 82 1.69 -15.36 -5.47
CA THR A 82 0.67 -16.38 -5.74
C THR A 82 -0.17 -16.67 -4.49
N ALA A 83 0.46 -16.68 -3.32
CA ALA A 83 -0.24 -16.97 -2.06
C ALA A 83 -1.08 -15.80 -1.52
N VAL A 84 -0.59 -14.56 -1.64
CA VAL A 84 -1.20 -13.37 -1.00
C VAL A 84 -1.75 -12.33 -1.97
N GLY A 85 -1.64 -12.58 -3.27
CA GLY A 85 -1.98 -11.66 -4.36
C GLY A 85 -0.78 -10.88 -4.87
N GLN A 86 -0.76 -10.66 -6.19
CA GLN A 86 0.30 -9.98 -6.92
C GLN A 86 -0.24 -8.74 -7.62
N TRP A 87 0.53 -7.67 -7.62
CA TRP A 87 0.16 -6.38 -8.17
C TRP A 87 1.26 -5.82 -9.03
N LEU A 88 0.93 -5.37 -10.23
CA LEU A 88 1.84 -4.60 -11.05
C LEU A 88 1.82 -3.16 -10.53
N THR A 89 2.90 -2.73 -9.90
CA THR A 89 2.94 -1.51 -9.08
C THR A 89 3.95 -0.51 -9.60
N GLY A 90 3.52 0.76 -9.70
CA GLY A 90 4.37 1.91 -9.95
C GLY A 90 4.24 2.93 -8.83
N ALA A 91 5.36 3.37 -8.27
CA ALA A 91 5.41 4.45 -7.31
C ALA A 91 5.92 5.72 -8.00
N PHE A 92 5.15 6.79 -7.92
CA PHE A 92 5.44 8.09 -8.51
C PHE A 92 5.59 9.12 -7.41
N TYR A 93 6.55 10.01 -7.56
CA TYR A 93 6.80 11.07 -6.60
C TYR A 93 7.02 12.40 -7.30
N PHE A 94 6.60 13.46 -6.64
CA PHE A 94 6.57 14.81 -7.15
C PHE A 94 7.08 15.76 -6.09
N ALA A 95 7.69 16.85 -6.51
CA ALA A 95 8.12 17.91 -5.62
C ALA A 95 7.92 19.26 -6.30
N SER A 96 7.76 20.32 -5.50
CA SER A 96 7.58 21.69 -5.97
C SER A 96 8.83 22.27 -6.63
N ASP A 97 10.00 21.86 -6.15
CA ASP A 97 11.28 22.32 -6.67
C ASP A 97 12.34 21.20 -6.75
N ARG A 98 13.45 21.50 -7.42
CA ARG A 98 14.53 20.53 -7.67
C ARG A 98 15.23 20.06 -6.39
N SER A 99 15.39 20.91 -5.40
CA SER A 99 16.07 20.58 -4.15
C SER A 99 15.24 19.59 -3.33
N VAL A 100 13.95 19.84 -3.21
CA VAL A 100 12.97 18.94 -2.57
C VAL A 100 12.89 17.61 -3.33
N PHE A 101 12.92 17.65 -4.66
CA PHE A 101 12.91 16.44 -5.49
C PHE A 101 14.13 15.55 -5.21
N VAL A 102 15.34 16.09 -5.18
CA VAL A 102 16.56 15.33 -4.89
C VAL A 102 16.53 14.77 -3.46
N ARG A 103 16.05 15.55 -2.49
CA ARG A 103 15.88 15.13 -1.10
C ARG A 103 14.88 13.99 -0.99
N LEU A 104 13.72 14.11 -1.63
CA LEU A 104 12.69 13.06 -1.68
C LEU A 104 13.24 11.77 -2.30
N GLN A 105 13.99 11.87 -3.40
CA GLN A 105 14.63 10.73 -4.05
C GLN A 105 15.60 10.00 -3.11
N SER A 106 16.41 10.75 -2.37
CA SER A 106 17.36 10.19 -1.41
C SER A 106 16.66 9.52 -0.22
N LEU A 107 15.60 10.17 0.29
CA LEU A 107 14.78 9.61 1.37
C LEU A 107 14.05 8.34 0.96
N LEU A 108 13.47 8.28 -0.24
CA LEU A 108 12.83 7.07 -0.77
C LEU A 108 13.82 5.91 -0.83
N ARG A 109 15.02 6.16 -1.36
CA ARG A 109 16.07 5.13 -1.39
C ARG A 109 16.45 4.65 0.00
N ALA A 110 16.67 5.58 0.94
CA ALA A 110 17.05 5.24 2.31
C ALA A 110 15.93 4.50 3.07
N THR A 111 14.66 4.81 2.77
CA THR A 111 13.50 4.24 3.46
C THR A 111 13.15 2.84 2.93
N TYR A 112 13.28 2.61 1.61
CA TYR A 112 12.83 1.36 0.95
C TYR A 112 13.99 0.44 0.54
N THR A 113 15.23 0.74 0.90
CA THR A 113 16.39 -0.12 0.65
C THR A 113 16.98 -0.57 1.98
N ASP A 114 17.17 -1.87 2.15
CA ASP A 114 17.84 -2.48 3.28
C ASP A 114 18.94 -3.46 2.81
N GLU A 115 19.60 -4.11 3.74
CA GLU A 115 20.66 -5.08 3.45
C GLU A 115 20.14 -6.30 2.68
N THR A 116 18.85 -6.61 2.80
CA THR A 116 18.19 -7.72 2.12
C THR A 116 17.72 -7.36 0.71
N SER A 117 17.71 -6.08 0.35
CA SER A 117 17.28 -5.58 -0.96
C SER A 117 18.24 -5.93 -2.11
N ARG A 118 19.30 -6.66 -1.85
CA ARG A 118 20.15 -7.24 -2.89
C ARG A 118 19.50 -8.51 -3.44
N PRO A 119 19.57 -8.71 -4.75
CA PRO A 119 20.30 -7.99 -5.78
C PRO A 119 19.52 -6.88 -6.49
N THR A 120 18.28 -6.64 -6.10
CA THR A 120 17.38 -5.66 -6.78
C THR A 120 17.10 -4.45 -5.88
N PRO A 121 18.04 -3.50 -5.75
CA PRO A 121 17.84 -2.31 -4.94
C PRO A 121 16.73 -1.44 -5.52
N PHE A 122 16.06 -0.67 -4.67
CA PHE A 122 15.09 0.33 -5.09
C PHE A 122 15.73 1.35 -6.05
N ARG A 123 15.19 1.43 -7.27
CA ARG A 123 15.70 2.32 -8.32
C ARG A 123 14.72 3.44 -8.59
N THR A 124 15.23 4.64 -8.72
CA THR A 124 14.46 5.83 -9.08
C THR A 124 14.82 6.28 -10.49
N HIS A 125 13.80 6.61 -11.29
CA HIS A 125 13.95 7.12 -12.64
C HIS A 125 13.34 8.51 -12.73
N GLU A 126 14.06 9.48 -13.27
CA GLU A 126 13.51 10.78 -13.60
C GLU A 126 12.85 10.69 -14.98
N VAL A 127 11.57 11.00 -15.07
CA VAL A 127 10.80 10.93 -16.30
C VAL A 127 10.22 12.30 -16.63
N VAL A 128 10.67 12.88 -17.73
CA VAL A 128 10.14 14.13 -18.25
C VAL A 128 8.84 13.88 -19.01
N GLY A 129 7.85 14.76 -18.83
CA GLY A 129 6.58 14.67 -19.54
C GLY A 129 5.58 13.65 -18.95
N LEU A 130 5.84 13.09 -17.77
CA LEU A 130 4.97 12.13 -17.11
C LEU A 130 3.67 12.76 -16.55
N SER A 131 3.71 14.07 -16.26
CA SER A 131 2.63 14.80 -15.57
C SER A 131 1.23 14.61 -16.19
N PRO A 132 1.02 14.64 -17.52
CA PRO A 132 -0.32 14.42 -18.10
C PRO A 132 -0.87 13.03 -17.81
N HIS A 133 -0.04 12.00 -17.88
CA HIS A 133 -0.46 10.61 -17.64
C HIS A 133 -0.79 10.39 -16.16
N VAL A 134 0.02 10.91 -15.28
CA VAL A 134 -0.17 10.76 -13.83
C VAL A 134 -1.43 11.49 -13.34
N LYS A 135 -1.74 12.68 -13.87
CA LYS A 135 -2.98 13.41 -13.56
C LYS A 135 -4.26 12.62 -13.92
N GLN A 136 -4.17 11.73 -14.89
CA GLN A 136 -5.28 10.86 -15.30
C GLN A 136 -5.21 9.47 -14.67
N PHE A 137 -4.31 9.24 -13.71
CA PHE A 137 -4.01 7.91 -13.17
C PHE A 137 -3.63 6.90 -14.26
N GLY A 138 -3.12 7.41 -15.38
CA GLY A 138 -2.74 6.61 -16.54
C GLY A 138 -1.36 5.98 -16.36
N LEU A 139 -1.22 4.74 -16.82
CA LEU A 139 0.05 4.03 -16.87
C LEU A 139 0.68 4.14 -18.25
N LEU A 140 2.00 4.33 -18.29
CA LEU A 140 2.75 4.37 -19.54
C LEU A 140 2.92 2.97 -20.10
N LYS A 141 2.32 2.70 -21.25
CA LYS A 141 2.53 1.44 -21.99
C LYS A 141 3.92 1.38 -22.61
N ASN A 142 4.50 0.20 -22.66
CA ASN A 142 5.69 -0.06 -23.45
C ASN A 142 5.33 0.01 -24.94
N LYS A 143 6.14 0.71 -25.75
CA LYS A 143 5.94 0.82 -27.19
C LYS A 143 6.42 -0.42 -27.98
N ARG A 144 7.06 -1.38 -27.32
CA ARG A 144 7.53 -2.61 -27.97
C ARG A 144 6.38 -3.61 -28.03
N GLU A 145 5.75 -3.69 -29.18
CA GLU A 145 4.69 -4.68 -29.48
C GLU A 145 5.28 -6.06 -29.86
N ASP A 146 6.60 -6.14 -30.15
CA ASP A 146 7.17 -7.27 -30.88
C ASP A 146 7.90 -8.32 -30.01
N GLU A 147 8.04 -8.12 -28.72
CA GLU A 147 8.70 -9.08 -27.84
C GLU A 147 7.83 -9.37 -26.60
N VAL A 148 6.87 -10.25 -26.79
CA VAL A 148 6.03 -10.80 -25.70
C VAL A 148 6.83 -11.89 -24.97
N PHE A 149 7.91 -11.52 -24.29
CA PHE A 149 8.56 -12.45 -23.39
C PHE A 149 8.03 -12.40 -21.95
N HIS A 150 7.44 -11.27 -21.55
CA HIS A 150 6.86 -11.13 -20.21
C HIS A 150 5.58 -10.31 -20.28
N GLU A 151 4.44 -10.93 -20.09
CA GLU A 151 3.15 -10.24 -20.01
C GLU A 151 3.12 -9.14 -18.92
N LEU A 152 4.05 -9.20 -17.94
CA LEU A 152 4.21 -8.22 -16.89
C LEU A 152 4.97 -6.96 -17.33
N LEU A 153 5.58 -6.94 -18.51
CA LEU A 153 6.31 -5.80 -19.05
C LEU A 153 5.47 -4.88 -19.98
N GLU A 154 4.17 -5.07 -20.01
CA GLU A 154 3.26 -4.22 -20.80
C GLU A 154 3.39 -2.73 -20.47
N TYR A 155 3.73 -2.42 -19.23
CA TYR A 155 3.85 -1.03 -18.75
C TYR A 155 5.26 -0.69 -18.30
N LYS A 156 5.67 0.57 -18.57
CA LYS A 156 6.96 1.11 -18.14
C LYS A 156 6.95 1.43 -16.65
N PHE A 157 8.11 1.23 -16.02
CA PHE A 157 8.36 1.62 -14.63
C PHE A 157 7.46 0.94 -13.59
N LEU A 158 6.81 -0.17 -13.96
CA LEU A 158 6.06 -0.97 -13.03
C LEU A 158 6.88 -2.20 -12.61
N THR A 159 6.63 -2.65 -11.39
CA THR A 159 7.26 -3.83 -10.80
C THR A 159 6.18 -4.71 -10.20
N PRO A 160 6.20 -6.03 -10.42
CA PRO A 160 5.31 -6.93 -9.72
C PRO A 160 5.67 -6.97 -8.23
N LEU A 161 4.72 -6.63 -7.36
CA LEU A 161 4.85 -6.67 -5.92
C LEU A 161 3.76 -7.55 -5.32
N SER A 162 4.11 -8.36 -4.32
CA SER A 162 3.09 -9.06 -3.52
C SER A 162 2.29 -8.08 -2.66
N SER A 163 1.05 -8.43 -2.29
CA SER A 163 0.20 -7.60 -1.42
C SER A 163 0.92 -7.21 -0.12
N ARG A 164 1.76 -8.09 0.41
CA ARG A 164 2.56 -7.83 1.61
C ARG A 164 3.57 -6.70 1.39
N VAL A 165 4.30 -6.73 0.27
CA VAL A 165 5.28 -5.67 -0.05
C VAL A 165 4.57 -4.38 -0.42
N LEU A 166 3.47 -4.46 -1.19
CA LEU A 166 2.67 -3.29 -1.55
C LEU A 166 2.13 -2.57 -0.31
N SER A 167 1.73 -3.28 0.73
CA SER A 167 1.21 -2.68 1.97
C SER A 167 2.23 -1.73 2.63
N ALA A 168 3.52 -1.99 2.47
CA ALA A 168 4.58 -1.11 2.96
C ALA A 168 4.62 0.26 2.26
N PHE A 169 4.09 0.36 1.03
CA PHE A 169 4.01 1.61 0.28
C PHE A 169 2.74 2.40 0.52
N ILE A 170 1.66 1.74 0.98
CA ILE A 170 0.31 2.35 1.03
C ILE A 170 -0.25 2.46 2.44
N HIS A 171 0.50 2.10 3.47
CA HIS A 171 0.01 2.26 4.84
C HIS A 171 -0.13 3.75 5.20
N LEU A 172 -1.11 4.05 6.04
CA LEU A 172 -1.33 5.40 6.56
C LEU A 172 -0.45 5.64 7.79
N PRO A 173 -0.05 6.89 8.06
CA PRO A 173 0.66 7.25 9.28
C PRO A 173 -0.14 6.83 10.52
N LYS A 174 0.53 6.21 11.48
CA LYS A 174 -0.06 5.77 12.76
C LYS A 174 0.10 6.80 13.88
N ARG A 175 0.97 7.78 13.70
CA ARG A 175 1.28 8.83 14.67
C ARG A 175 1.03 10.21 14.09
N GLU A 176 0.60 11.13 14.93
CA GLU A 176 0.53 12.54 14.56
C GLU A 176 1.94 13.11 14.38
N MET A 177 2.11 13.91 13.36
CA MET A 177 3.36 14.57 13.01
C MET A 177 3.09 16.04 12.67
N PRO A 178 4.07 16.92 12.76
CA PRO A 178 3.91 18.29 12.30
C PRO A 178 3.42 18.34 10.84
N GLY A 179 2.26 18.96 10.62
CA GLY A 179 1.59 19.02 9.31
C GLY A 179 0.62 17.87 9.02
N PHE A 180 0.62 16.79 9.82
CA PHE A 180 -0.30 15.65 9.67
C PHE A 180 -1.07 15.41 10.97
N ARG A 181 -2.38 15.64 10.92
CA ARG A 181 -3.28 15.39 12.04
C ARG A 181 -4.08 14.12 11.80
N ILE A 182 -4.00 13.19 12.74
CA ILE A 182 -4.81 11.98 12.71
C ILE A 182 -6.11 12.26 13.45
N LYS A 183 -7.23 12.31 12.73
CA LYS A 183 -8.54 12.36 13.35
C LYS A 183 -8.92 10.94 13.77
N ARG A 184 -8.74 10.64 15.06
CA ARG A 184 -9.27 9.40 15.63
C ARG A 184 -10.77 9.60 15.88
N SER A 185 -11.61 8.79 15.24
CA SER A 185 -12.99 8.63 15.70
C SER A 185 -13.00 7.73 16.94
N ALA A 186 -13.90 7.98 17.87
CA ALA A 186 -14.12 7.07 18.97
C ALA A 186 -14.63 5.73 18.42
N ASP A 187 -14.08 4.63 18.95
CA ASP A 187 -14.55 3.29 18.59
C ASP A 187 -15.84 3.03 19.36
N PHE A 188 -16.96 3.06 18.67
CA PHE A 188 -18.26 2.65 19.19
C PHE A 188 -18.59 1.24 18.69
N SER A 189 -19.38 0.50 19.48
CA SER A 189 -19.91 -0.78 19.04
C SER A 189 -20.84 -0.58 17.83
N LEU A 190 -20.57 -1.30 16.76
CA LEU A 190 -21.42 -1.31 15.55
C LEU A 190 -22.59 -2.31 15.67
N ALA A 191 -22.56 -3.17 16.69
CA ALA A 191 -23.62 -4.12 17.02
C ALA A 191 -24.30 -3.68 18.32
N PRO A 192 -25.35 -2.87 18.24
CA PRO A 192 -26.10 -2.47 19.43
C PRO A 192 -26.72 -3.70 20.08
N ILE A 193 -26.80 -3.68 21.41
CA ILE A 193 -27.53 -4.73 22.15
C ILE A 193 -28.99 -4.61 21.76
N ALA A 194 -29.58 -5.72 21.31
CA ALA A 194 -31.01 -5.76 20.99
C ALA A 194 -31.83 -5.36 22.22
N PRO A 195 -32.83 -4.49 22.06
CA PRO A 195 -33.68 -4.07 23.15
C PRO A 195 -34.44 -5.28 23.73
N LYS A 196 -34.67 -5.27 25.04
CA LYS A 196 -35.39 -6.35 25.72
C LYS A 196 -36.86 -6.45 25.26
N ASP A 197 -37.48 -5.30 25.04
CA ASP A 197 -38.84 -5.19 24.51
C ASP A 197 -38.84 -4.23 23.32
N PRO A 198 -38.96 -4.74 22.08
CA PRO A 198 -38.94 -3.89 20.88
C PRO A 198 -40.10 -2.89 20.80
N THR A 199 -41.14 -3.09 21.60
CA THR A 199 -42.30 -2.16 21.61
C THR A 199 -42.09 -0.95 22.53
N ARG A 200 -41.04 -0.98 23.37
CA ARG A 200 -40.71 0.05 24.37
C ARG A 200 -39.33 0.64 24.14
N THR A 201 -39.07 1.07 22.93
CA THR A 201 -37.78 1.68 22.55
C THR A 201 -37.95 3.11 22.07
N ILE A 202 -36.89 3.86 22.17
CA ILE A 202 -36.74 5.20 21.58
C ILE A 202 -35.62 5.15 20.57
N ALA A 203 -35.90 5.48 19.32
CA ALA A 203 -34.93 5.63 18.27
C ALA A 203 -34.11 6.91 18.49
N VAL A 204 -32.79 6.76 18.58
CA VAL A 204 -31.85 7.88 18.75
C VAL A 204 -31.34 8.38 17.40
N GLY A 205 -31.07 7.48 16.48
CA GLY A 205 -30.57 7.81 15.15
C GLY A 205 -29.85 6.62 14.50
N ASN A 206 -29.30 6.83 13.33
CA ASN A 206 -28.53 5.81 12.63
C ASN A 206 -27.10 5.71 13.16
N ILE A 207 -26.55 4.49 13.17
CA ILE A 207 -25.16 4.25 13.50
C ILE A 207 -24.29 4.73 12.34
N ILE A 208 -23.32 5.60 12.63
CA ILE A 208 -22.34 6.08 11.65
C ILE A 208 -21.01 5.38 11.92
N ASP A 209 -20.47 4.68 10.93
CA ASP A 209 -19.12 4.12 10.95
C ASP A 209 -18.23 4.85 9.94
N ARG A 210 -17.10 5.37 10.40
CA ARG A 210 -16.11 6.07 9.56
C ARG A 210 -16.70 7.15 8.65
N GLY A 211 -17.75 7.81 9.13
CA GLY A 211 -18.45 8.88 8.40
C GLY A 211 -19.51 8.40 7.40
N MET A 212 -19.75 7.10 7.31
CA MET A 212 -20.81 6.51 6.49
C MET A 212 -21.96 6.03 7.36
N ASP A 213 -23.19 6.29 6.91
CA ASP A 213 -24.39 5.75 7.52
C ASP A 213 -24.45 4.24 7.27
N THR A 214 -24.54 3.45 8.34
CA THR A 214 -24.61 2.00 8.24
C THR A 214 -26.03 1.49 7.89
N GLY A 215 -27.04 2.38 7.92
CA GLY A 215 -28.44 2.02 7.80
C GLY A 215 -29.01 1.32 9.04
N ASN A 216 -28.22 1.10 10.10
CA ASN A 216 -28.66 0.48 11.34
C ASN A 216 -29.13 1.53 12.33
N LEU A 217 -30.35 1.39 12.81
CA LEU A 217 -30.94 2.26 13.81
C LEU A 217 -30.40 1.92 15.19
N TYR A 218 -30.02 2.94 15.96
CA TYR A 218 -29.67 2.78 17.36
C TYR A 218 -30.88 3.12 18.23
N GLU A 219 -31.34 2.14 19.01
CA GLU A 219 -32.52 2.22 19.87
C GLU A 219 -32.12 2.05 21.33
N ILE A 220 -32.79 2.76 22.21
CA ILE A 220 -32.61 2.66 23.67
C ILE A 220 -33.90 2.19 24.31
N ASP A 221 -33.82 1.21 25.22
CA ASP A 221 -34.96 0.78 26.05
C ASP A 221 -35.47 1.96 26.88
N VAL A 222 -36.78 2.19 26.91
CA VAL A 222 -37.43 3.20 27.76
C VAL A 222 -37.08 2.99 29.23
N ASP A 223 -36.99 1.74 29.66
CA ASP A 223 -36.61 1.40 31.05
C ASP A 223 -35.16 1.75 31.38
N ALA A 224 -34.28 1.83 30.38
CA ALA A 224 -32.94 2.31 30.59
C ALA A 224 -32.84 3.82 30.91
N LEU A 225 -33.81 4.60 30.44
CA LEU A 225 -33.92 6.04 30.72
C LEU A 225 -34.41 6.36 32.14
N GLN A 226 -34.95 5.38 32.84
CA GLN A 226 -35.27 5.52 34.27
C GLN A 226 -34.02 5.58 35.16
N LYS A 227 -32.86 5.23 34.62
CA LYS A 227 -31.54 5.41 35.25
C LYS A 227 -31.03 6.80 34.96
N HIS A 228 -29.88 7.16 35.58
CA HIS A 228 -29.24 8.45 35.35
C HIS A 228 -28.79 8.58 33.88
N THR A 229 -29.26 9.63 33.20
CA THR A 229 -28.86 9.96 31.84
C THR A 229 -28.05 11.24 31.86
N ILE A 230 -26.88 11.24 31.23
CA ILE A 230 -26.01 12.42 31.09
C ILE A 230 -25.97 12.82 29.63
N VAL A 231 -26.37 14.05 29.31
CA VAL A 231 -26.22 14.67 27.99
C VAL A 231 -25.10 15.68 28.04
N CYS A 232 -23.99 15.37 27.37
CA CYS A 232 -22.79 16.22 27.34
C CYS A 232 -22.60 16.85 25.97
N GLY A 233 -22.09 18.06 25.94
CA GLY A 233 -21.71 18.75 24.72
C GLY A 233 -21.03 20.08 25.01
N VAL A 234 -20.16 20.50 24.10
CA VAL A 234 -19.53 21.82 24.15
C VAL A 234 -20.57 22.92 23.91
N THR A 235 -20.27 24.13 24.35
CA THR A 235 -21.13 25.31 24.10
C THR A 235 -21.29 25.51 22.58
N GLY A 236 -22.54 25.67 22.12
CA GLY A 236 -22.87 25.75 20.68
C GLY A 236 -23.00 24.40 19.96
N GLY A 237 -22.84 23.27 20.65
CA GLY A 237 -22.95 21.91 20.08
C GLY A 237 -24.38 21.39 19.92
N GLY A 238 -25.42 22.25 20.02
CA GLY A 238 -26.82 21.86 19.78
C GLY A 238 -27.48 21.01 20.88
N LYS A 239 -26.90 20.94 22.10
CA LYS A 239 -27.46 20.12 23.20
C LYS A 239 -28.76 20.67 23.80
N THR A 240 -29.08 21.93 23.51
CA THR A 240 -30.30 22.61 23.96
C THR A 240 -30.94 23.26 22.75
N ASN A 241 -31.97 22.68 22.23
CA ASN A 241 -32.90 23.28 21.24
C ASN A 241 -34.24 23.42 21.88
#